data_25b46fb2a0fc4d07c0ac5dbbb1c19172
#
_entry.id   25b46fb2a0fc4d07c0ac5dbbb1c19172
#
_cell.length_a   1.000
_cell.length_b   1.000
_cell.length_c   1.000
_cell.angle_alpha   90.00
_cell.angle_beta   90.00
_cell.angle_gamma   90.00
#
_symmetry.space_group_name_H-M   'P 1'
#
loop_
_entity.id
_entity.type
_entity.pdbx_description
1 polymer ?
#
loop_
_entity_poly.entity_id
_entity_poly.type
_entity_poly.pdbx_seq_one_letter_code
_entity_poly.pdbx_strand_id
1 'polypeptide(L)'
;MISAGDFKNGITLEIEGNVCQIVEFQHVKPGKGAAFVRTKYKNIITGAVLERSFRPTEKFPQARIDRVDMSYLYNDGDLYNFMNVETYDQVALTKDQVGDSLKFVKENEVVKICSWNGNVYAIEPPLFVELEVIDTEPGFAGNTAQGATKPATVETGAQVQVPLFVKQGDKLKIDTRTGEYLSRV
;
A
#
# COMPACT_ATOMS: atom_id res chain seq x y z
N MET A 1 5.02 22.94 -13.15
CA MET A 1 4.84 21.90 -14.19
C MET A 1 6.13 21.17 -14.45
N ILE A 2 6.04 19.89 -14.75
CA ILE A 2 7.19 19.03 -15.04
C ILE A 2 7.16 18.65 -16.52
N SER A 3 8.30 18.82 -17.20
CA SER A 3 8.44 18.39 -18.58
C SER A 3 8.67 16.88 -18.67
N ALA A 4 8.19 16.24 -19.74
CA ALA A 4 8.44 14.81 -19.94
C ALA A 4 9.93 14.47 -19.98
N GLY A 5 10.77 15.40 -20.47
CA GLY A 5 12.22 15.26 -20.45
C GLY A 5 12.83 15.18 -19.04
N ASP A 6 12.11 15.63 -18.02
CA ASP A 6 12.55 15.66 -16.62
C ASP A 6 11.86 14.58 -15.74
N PHE A 7 11.19 13.62 -16.36
CA PHE A 7 10.52 12.54 -15.63
C PHE A 7 11.48 11.75 -14.76
N LYS A 8 10.98 11.36 -13.59
CA LYS A 8 11.64 10.45 -12.66
C LYS A 8 10.64 9.41 -12.19
N ASN A 9 11.11 8.22 -11.90
CA ASN A 9 10.27 7.16 -11.33
C ASN A 9 9.70 7.61 -9.97
N GLY A 10 8.42 7.35 -9.76
CA GLY A 10 7.72 7.72 -8.53
C GLY A 10 7.12 9.13 -8.51
N ILE A 11 7.40 9.99 -9.48
CA ILE A 11 6.75 11.30 -9.58
C ILE A 11 5.25 11.12 -9.82
N THR A 12 4.46 11.95 -9.17
CA THR A 12 3.01 12.00 -9.36
C THR A 12 2.62 13.24 -10.16
N LEU A 13 1.91 13.02 -11.26
CA LEU A 13 1.53 14.03 -12.23
C LEU A 13 0.03 13.97 -12.53
N GLU A 14 -0.51 15.08 -13.03
CA GLU A 14 -1.83 15.08 -13.65
C GLU A 14 -1.69 14.87 -15.16
N ILE A 15 -2.27 13.77 -15.66
CA ILE A 15 -2.29 13.44 -17.09
C ILE A 15 -3.75 13.28 -17.50
N GLU A 16 -4.21 14.18 -18.40
CA GLU A 16 -5.60 14.19 -18.88
C GLU A 16 -6.65 14.20 -17.75
N GLY A 17 -6.39 14.97 -16.69
CA GLY A 17 -7.29 15.08 -15.54
C GLY A 17 -7.22 13.93 -14.54
N ASN A 18 -6.33 12.98 -14.75
CA ASN A 18 -6.12 11.85 -13.86
C ASN A 18 -4.81 12.00 -13.10
N VAL A 19 -4.80 11.56 -11.84
CA VAL A 19 -3.58 11.52 -11.05
C VAL A 19 -2.82 10.23 -11.36
N CYS A 20 -1.59 10.37 -11.87
CA CYS A 20 -0.78 9.27 -12.34
C CYS A 20 0.62 9.29 -11.72
N GLN A 21 1.17 8.13 -11.46
CA GLN A 21 2.54 7.97 -11.00
C GLN A 21 3.40 7.38 -12.11
N ILE A 22 4.55 7.97 -12.36
CA ILE A 22 5.52 7.44 -13.33
C ILE A 22 6.14 6.18 -12.74
N VAL A 23 5.98 5.07 -13.46
CA VAL A 23 6.53 3.76 -13.08
C VAL A 23 7.87 3.53 -13.75
N GLU A 24 7.94 3.85 -15.05
CA GLU A 24 9.13 3.64 -15.88
C GLU A 24 9.12 4.62 -17.03
N PHE A 25 10.30 5.08 -17.43
CA PHE A 25 10.43 5.94 -18.59
C PHE A 25 11.74 5.67 -19.32
N GLN A 26 11.75 5.95 -20.62
CA GLN A 26 12.91 5.81 -21.47
C GLN A 26 12.99 6.97 -22.46
N HIS A 27 14.12 7.66 -22.48
CA HIS A 27 14.41 8.67 -23.51
C HIS A 27 14.85 7.97 -24.79
N VAL A 28 14.14 8.22 -25.87
CA VAL A 28 14.43 7.62 -27.18
C VAL A 28 14.79 8.73 -28.18
N LYS A 29 15.96 8.60 -28.79
CA LYS A 29 16.43 9.47 -29.86
C LYS A 29 16.55 8.62 -31.13
N PRO A 30 15.49 8.56 -31.97
CA PRO A 30 15.56 7.77 -33.20
C PRO A 30 16.55 8.38 -34.17
N GLY A 31 17.13 7.56 -35.04
CA GLY A 31 18.04 8.06 -36.11
C GLY A 31 17.32 8.93 -37.14
N LYS A 32 16.01 8.75 -37.31
CA LYS A 32 15.12 9.60 -38.11
C LYS A 32 13.88 9.90 -37.27
N GLY A 33 13.52 11.18 -37.21
CA GLY A 33 12.36 11.65 -36.46
C GLY A 33 12.71 12.35 -35.14
N ALA A 34 11.69 12.87 -34.49
CA ALA A 34 11.83 13.62 -33.23
C ALA A 34 12.07 12.70 -32.01
N ALA A 35 12.86 13.18 -31.08
CA ALA A 35 13.04 12.51 -29.79
C ALA A 35 11.72 12.42 -29.02
N PHE A 36 11.53 11.35 -28.27
CA PHE A 36 10.35 11.15 -27.43
C PHE A 36 10.73 10.42 -26.12
N VAL A 37 9.83 10.51 -25.14
CA VAL A 37 9.96 9.81 -23.86
C VAL A 37 8.87 8.75 -23.81
N ARG A 38 9.26 7.49 -23.92
CA ARG A 38 8.35 6.36 -23.73
C ARG A 38 8.10 6.21 -22.22
N THR A 39 6.85 6.34 -21.80
CA THR A 39 6.51 6.42 -20.39
C THR A 39 5.45 5.40 -20.03
N LYS A 40 5.74 4.62 -19.00
CA LYS A 40 4.77 3.76 -18.33
C LYS A 40 4.33 4.45 -17.04
N TYR A 41 3.04 4.64 -16.88
CA TYR A 41 2.47 5.31 -15.72
C TYR A 41 1.23 4.59 -15.21
N LYS A 42 1.01 4.72 -13.91
CA LYS A 42 -0.10 4.10 -13.21
C LYS A 42 -1.08 5.17 -12.74
N ASN A 43 -2.35 5.04 -13.11
CA ASN A 43 -3.41 5.81 -12.50
C ASN A 43 -3.56 5.34 -11.05
N ILE A 44 -3.26 6.20 -10.08
CA ILE A 44 -3.23 5.79 -8.67
C ILE A 44 -4.61 5.58 -8.06
N ILE A 45 -5.67 6.09 -8.68
CA ILE A 45 -7.05 5.89 -8.22
C ILE A 45 -7.63 4.58 -8.76
N THR A 46 -7.46 4.32 -10.06
CA THR A 46 -8.02 3.11 -10.71
C THR A 46 -7.07 1.92 -10.70
N GLY A 47 -5.78 2.16 -10.50
CA GLY A 47 -4.75 1.13 -10.58
C GLY A 47 -4.32 0.75 -12.00
N ALA A 48 -4.95 1.30 -13.02
CA ALA A 48 -4.63 1.00 -14.41
C ALA A 48 -3.22 1.48 -14.78
N VAL A 49 -2.46 0.61 -15.43
CA VAL A 49 -1.13 0.92 -15.95
C VAL A 49 -1.23 1.15 -17.45
N LEU A 50 -0.74 2.30 -17.90
CA LEU A 50 -0.77 2.71 -19.30
C LEU A 50 0.66 3.00 -19.75
N GLU A 51 0.90 2.82 -21.06
CA GLU A 51 2.15 3.19 -21.71
C GLU A 51 1.87 4.19 -22.82
N ARG A 52 2.61 5.30 -22.83
CA ARG A 52 2.45 6.36 -23.82
C ARG A 52 3.78 7.07 -24.07
N SER A 53 3.97 7.55 -25.29
CA SER A 53 5.12 8.36 -25.64
C SER A 53 4.76 9.84 -25.63
N PHE A 54 5.61 10.65 -25.01
CA PHE A 54 5.44 12.10 -24.91
C PHE A 54 6.61 12.82 -25.58
N ARG A 55 6.37 14.02 -26.06
CA ARG A 55 7.46 14.91 -26.50
C ARG A 55 8.23 15.36 -25.26
N PRO A 56 9.56 15.47 -25.30
CA PRO A 56 10.34 15.89 -24.13
C PRO A 56 9.95 17.26 -23.58
N THR A 57 9.38 18.12 -24.41
CA THR A 57 8.94 19.47 -24.06
C THR A 57 7.50 19.53 -23.53
N GLU A 58 6.74 18.44 -23.63
CA GLU A 58 5.40 18.36 -23.06
C GLU A 58 5.44 18.54 -21.56
N LYS A 59 4.55 19.39 -21.01
CA LYS A 59 4.52 19.73 -19.59
C LYS A 59 3.25 19.22 -18.93
N PHE A 60 3.39 18.74 -17.71
CA PHE A 60 2.30 18.22 -16.91
C PHE A 60 2.29 18.87 -15.53
N PRO A 61 1.11 19.22 -14.98
CA PRO A 61 1.03 19.65 -13.60
C PRO A 61 1.50 18.55 -12.66
N GLN A 62 2.27 18.91 -11.64
CA GLN A 62 2.60 17.98 -10.58
C GLN A 62 1.37 17.81 -9.69
N ALA A 63 0.97 16.57 -9.46
CA ALA A 63 -0.14 16.27 -8.55
C ALA A 63 0.36 16.28 -7.11
N ARG A 64 -0.36 17.02 -6.26
CA ARG A 64 -0.08 17.04 -4.82
C ARG A 64 -0.91 15.98 -4.12
N ILE A 65 -0.23 15.05 -3.48
CA ILE A 65 -0.84 14.01 -2.66
C ILE A 65 -0.73 14.42 -1.20
N ASP A 66 -1.86 14.46 -0.51
CA ASP A 66 -1.90 14.69 0.92
C ASP A 66 -1.86 13.34 1.64
N ARG A 67 -0.95 13.20 2.60
CA ARG A 67 -0.82 12.05 3.49
C ARG A 67 -0.99 12.52 4.91
N VAL A 68 -2.03 12.02 5.56
CA VAL A 68 -2.40 12.43 6.91
C VAL A 68 -2.38 11.22 7.83
N ASP A 69 -1.71 11.36 8.97
CA ASP A 69 -1.69 10.34 10.02
C ASP A 69 -3.04 10.31 10.72
N MET A 70 -3.69 9.15 10.70
CA MET A 70 -4.96 8.93 11.39
C MET A 70 -4.93 7.64 12.18
N SER A 71 -5.53 7.67 13.36
CA SER A 71 -5.73 6.49 14.18
C SER A 71 -6.96 5.73 13.68
N TYR A 72 -6.79 4.43 13.40
CA TYR A 72 -7.91 3.56 13.10
C TYR A 72 -8.70 3.31 14.39
N LEU A 73 -9.98 3.65 14.42
CA LEU A 73 -10.81 3.51 15.62
C LEU A 73 -11.52 2.16 15.66
N TYR A 74 -12.47 1.97 14.73
CA TYR A 74 -13.27 0.75 14.66
C TYR A 74 -14.00 0.62 13.33
N ASN A 75 -14.48 -0.60 13.07
CA ASN A 75 -15.39 -0.89 11.96
C ASN A 75 -16.79 -1.11 12.56
N ASP A 76 -17.77 -0.36 12.07
CA ASP A 76 -19.18 -0.50 12.51
C ASP A 76 -19.99 -1.50 11.68
N GLY A 77 -19.34 -2.22 10.77
CA GLY A 77 -19.94 -3.18 9.84
C GLY A 77 -19.99 -2.66 8.39
N ASP A 78 -20.28 -1.38 8.21
CA ASP A 78 -20.35 -0.73 6.89
C ASP A 78 -19.19 0.22 6.63
N LEU A 79 -18.76 0.95 7.65
CA LEU A 79 -17.75 1.98 7.55
C LEU A 79 -16.58 1.72 8.51
N TYR A 80 -15.42 2.14 8.06
CA TYR A 80 -14.18 2.14 8.85
C TYR A 80 -13.95 3.56 9.35
N ASN A 81 -13.84 3.73 10.67
CA ASN A 81 -13.75 5.03 11.32
C ASN A 81 -12.32 5.34 11.72
N PHE A 82 -11.88 6.56 11.42
CA PHE A 82 -10.53 7.05 11.67
C PHE A 82 -10.60 8.40 12.35
N MET A 83 -9.56 8.73 13.11
CA MET A 83 -9.43 10.03 13.77
C MET A 83 -8.07 10.64 13.45
N ASN A 84 -8.06 11.88 13.01
CA ASN A 84 -6.83 12.65 12.81
C ASN A 84 -6.11 12.80 14.14
N VAL A 85 -4.84 12.42 14.21
CA VAL A 85 -4.06 12.41 15.46
C VAL A 85 -3.74 13.82 15.97
N GLU A 86 -3.79 14.84 15.10
CA GLU A 86 -3.51 16.22 15.45
C GLU A 86 -4.78 17.04 15.73
N THR A 87 -5.77 16.93 14.85
CA THR A 87 -7.00 17.74 14.92
C THR A 87 -8.16 17.06 15.65
N TYR A 88 -8.08 15.74 15.85
CA TYR A 88 -9.12 14.86 16.40
C TYR A 88 -10.39 14.79 15.55
N ASP A 89 -10.36 15.29 14.32
CA ASP A 89 -11.47 15.14 13.38
C ASP A 89 -11.64 13.68 12.98
N GLN A 90 -12.88 13.23 12.89
CA GLN A 90 -13.22 11.86 12.52
C GLN A 90 -13.62 11.79 11.05
N VAL A 91 -13.21 10.70 10.40
CA VAL A 91 -13.54 10.39 9.01
C VAL A 91 -14.00 8.94 8.94
N ALA A 92 -15.07 8.71 8.19
CA ALA A 92 -15.57 7.37 7.90
C ALA A 92 -15.29 7.01 6.44
N LEU A 93 -14.66 5.88 6.21
CA LEU A 93 -14.31 5.38 4.86
C LEU A 93 -15.05 4.08 4.55
N THR A 94 -15.39 3.90 3.28
CA THR A 94 -16.04 2.67 2.81
C THR A 94 -15.03 1.54 2.63
N LYS A 95 -15.51 0.30 2.54
CA LYS A 95 -14.66 -0.86 2.26
C LYS A 95 -13.91 -0.72 0.93
N ASP A 96 -14.52 -0.12 -0.08
CA ASP A 96 -13.88 0.11 -1.38
C ASP A 96 -12.68 1.06 -1.27
N GLN A 97 -12.79 2.10 -0.43
CA GLN A 97 -11.69 3.04 -0.17
C GLN A 97 -10.58 2.41 0.66
N VAL A 98 -10.92 1.56 1.61
CA VAL A 98 -9.98 0.89 2.51
C VAL A 98 -9.29 -0.30 1.84
N GLY A 99 -10.04 -1.08 1.05
CA GLY A 99 -9.55 -2.32 0.45
C GLY A 99 -9.01 -3.29 1.50
N ASP A 100 -7.87 -3.90 1.22
CA ASP A 100 -7.19 -4.84 2.12
C ASP A 100 -6.14 -4.17 3.02
N SER A 101 -6.07 -2.83 3.04
CA SER A 101 -5.02 -2.09 3.75
C SER A 101 -5.04 -2.29 5.26
N LEU A 102 -6.21 -2.60 5.84
CA LEU A 102 -6.36 -2.82 7.29
C LEU A 102 -6.25 -4.28 7.71
N LYS A 103 -5.89 -5.18 6.81
CA LYS A 103 -5.81 -6.62 7.10
C LYS A 103 -4.96 -6.94 8.34
N PHE A 104 -3.87 -6.20 8.54
CA PHE A 104 -2.94 -6.38 9.65
C PHE A 104 -2.94 -5.22 10.65
N VAL A 105 -3.91 -4.31 10.56
CA VAL A 105 -3.97 -3.11 11.41
C VAL A 105 -4.98 -3.34 12.54
N LYS A 106 -4.51 -3.13 13.78
CA LYS A 106 -5.36 -3.17 14.98
C LYS A 106 -6.06 -1.83 15.19
N GLU A 107 -7.13 -1.84 15.98
CA GLU A 107 -7.73 -0.63 16.50
C GLU A 107 -6.68 0.21 17.26
N ASN A 108 -6.77 1.51 17.14
CA ASN A 108 -5.87 2.52 17.70
C ASN A 108 -4.46 2.58 17.08
N GLU A 109 -4.17 1.78 16.07
CA GLU A 109 -2.93 1.96 15.29
C GLU A 109 -3.05 3.15 14.33
N VAL A 110 -1.93 3.84 14.12
CA VAL A 110 -1.85 4.98 13.21
C VAL A 110 -1.53 4.50 11.80
N VAL A 111 -2.33 4.96 10.84
CA VAL A 111 -2.14 4.73 9.40
C VAL A 111 -2.03 6.06 8.68
N LYS A 112 -1.51 6.07 7.46
CA LYS A 112 -1.52 7.26 6.60
C LYS A 112 -2.68 7.17 5.63
N ILE A 113 -3.53 8.17 5.64
CA ILE A 113 -4.62 8.30 4.67
C ILE A 113 -4.17 9.19 3.53
N CYS A 114 -4.17 8.65 2.31
CA CYS A 114 -3.72 9.34 1.11
C CYS A 114 -4.90 9.88 0.34
N SER A 115 -4.86 11.17 0.03
CA SER A 115 -5.92 11.85 -0.72
C SER A 115 -5.34 12.76 -1.80
N TRP A 116 -6.16 12.97 -2.84
CA TRP A 116 -5.89 13.92 -3.90
C TRP A 116 -7.15 14.76 -4.12
N ASN A 117 -7.00 16.09 -4.05
CA ASN A 117 -8.12 17.03 -4.14
C ASN A 117 -9.28 16.69 -3.19
N GLY A 118 -8.96 16.27 -1.95
CA GLY A 118 -9.95 15.90 -0.94
C GLY A 118 -10.55 14.51 -1.10
N ASN A 119 -10.20 13.76 -2.16
CA ASN A 119 -10.69 12.41 -2.40
C ASN A 119 -9.69 11.38 -1.87
N VAL A 120 -10.09 10.59 -0.88
CA VAL A 120 -9.29 9.49 -0.36
C VAL A 120 -9.24 8.36 -1.38
N TYR A 121 -8.05 7.89 -1.70
CA TYR A 121 -7.87 6.80 -2.66
C TYR A 121 -7.07 5.62 -2.11
N ALA A 122 -6.32 5.81 -1.01
CA ALA A 122 -5.51 4.74 -0.43
C ALA A 122 -5.25 4.97 1.05
N ILE A 123 -4.95 3.87 1.72
CA ILE A 123 -4.47 3.85 3.11
C ILE A 123 -3.13 3.14 3.11
N GLU A 124 -2.13 3.77 3.72
CA GLU A 124 -0.81 3.17 3.92
C GLU A 124 -0.69 2.71 5.37
N PRO A 125 -0.74 1.39 5.64
CA PRO A 125 -0.52 0.86 6.99
C PRO A 125 0.95 0.99 7.37
N PRO A 126 1.29 0.83 8.67
CA PRO A 126 2.69 0.70 9.06
C PRO A 126 3.37 -0.44 8.29
N LEU A 127 4.64 -0.28 7.93
CA LEU A 127 5.39 -1.30 7.18
C LEU A 127 5.51 -2.61 7.95
N PHE A 128 5.64 -2.51 9.27
CA PHE A 128 5.75 -3.65 10.17
C PHE A 128 4.76 -3.53 11.31
N VAL A 129 4.14 -4.64 11.65
CA VAL A 129 3.20 -4.73 12.78
C VAL A 129 3.57 -5.90 13.68
N GLU A 130 3.18 -5.79 14.94
CA GLU A 130 3.32 -6.87 15.92
C GLU A 130 1.92 -7.36 16.29
N LEU A 131 1.62 -8.62 15.96
CA LEU A 131 0.30 -9.22 16.17
C LEU A 131 0.41 -10.54 16.94
N GLU A 132 -0.54 -10.75 17.85
CA GLU A 132 -0.63 -11.97 18.61
C GLU A 132 -1.32 -13.09 17.83
N VAL A 133 -0.79 -14.31 17.92
CA VAL A 133 -1.42 -15.50 17.34
C VAL A 133 -2.59 -15.92 18.23
N ILE A 134 -3.79 -15.93 17.68
CA ILE A 134 -5.01 -16.34 18.38
C ILE A 134 -5.40 -17.78 18.09
N ASP A 135 -4.94 -18.35 16.98
CA ASP A 135 -5.20 -19.73 16.60
C ASP A 135 -4.11 -20.26 15.66
N THR A 136 -3.62 -21.45 15.94
CA THR A 136 -2.70 -22.17 15.05
C THR A 136 -2.71 -23.66 15.40
N GLU A 137 -2.42 -24.50 14.40
CA GLU A 137 -2.27 -25.93 14.61
C GLU A 137 -0.94 -26.25 15.29
N PRO A 138 -0.87 -27.37 16.05
CA PRO A 138 0.41 -27.83 16.58
C PRO A 138 1.36 -28.22 15.44
N GLY A 139 2.63 -27.85 15.56
CA GLY A 139 3.66 -28.31 14.64
C GLY A 139 4.05 -29.76 14.99
N PHE A 140 3.87 -30.68 14.05
CA PHE A 140 4.22 -32.10 14.27
C PHE A 140 5.70 -32.36 13.95
N ALA A 141 6.36 -33.12 14.84
CA ALA A 141 7.78 -33.48 14.73
C ALA A 141 8.13 -34.36 13.51
N GLY A 142 7.14 -34.88 12.77
CA GLY A 142 7.34 -35.67 11.55
C GLY A 142 7.53 -34.84 10.28
N ASN A 143 7.24 -33.54 10.32
CA ASN A 143 7.44 -32.62 9.18
C ASN A 143 8.79 -31.93 9.31
N THR A 144 9.86 -32.65 9.06
CA THR A 144 11.24 -32.16 9.17
C THR A 144 11.77 -31.52 7.90
N ALA A 145 10.93 -31.26 6.89
CA ALA A 145 11.35 -30.56 5.69
C ALA A 145 11.85 -29.16 6.08
N GLN A 146 13.05 -28.80 5.65
CA GLN A 146 13.63 -27.49 5.85
C GLN A 146 12.72 -26.43 5.23
N GLY A 147 12.28 -25.44 6.02
CA GLY A 147 11.35 -24.40 5.56
C GLY A 147 9.86 -24.78 5.65
N ALA A 148 9.51 -25.85 6.39
CA ALA A 148 8.12 -26.20 6.63
C ALA A 148 7.40 -25.08 7.42
N THR A 149 6.21 -24.70 6.95
CA THR A 149 5.37 -23.68 7.55
C THR A 149 3.97 -24.22 7.83
N LYS A 150 3.24 -23.50 8.66
CA LYS A 150 1.84 -23.78 8.97
C LYS A 150 1.05 -22.48 8.99
N PRO A 151 -0.28 -22.51 8.74
CA PRO A 151 -1.10 -21.32 8.90
C PRO A 151 -1.30 -20.96 10.37
N ALA A 152 -1.25 -19.67 10.65
CA ALA A 152 -1.62 -19.10 11.95
C ALA A 152 -2.59 -17.95 11.74
N THR A 153 -3.61 -17.85 12.58
CA THR A 153 -4.53 -16.73 12.59
C THR A 153 -4.09 -15.75 13.68
N VAL A 154 -3.91 -14.49 13.29
CA VAL A 154 -3.51 -13.42 14.19
C VAL A 154 -4.73 -12.64 14.69
N GLU A 155 -4.53 -11.79 15.70
CA GLU A 155 -5.61 -11.08 16.40
C GLU A 155 -6.52 -10.20 15.51
N THR A 156 -6.03 -9.78 14.33
CA THR A 156 -6.86 -9.05 13.34
C THR A 156 -7.75 -9.95 12.49
N GLY A 157 -7.66 -11.27 12.65
CA GLY A 157 -8.36 -12.26 11.84
C GLY A 157 -7.63 -12.69 10.58
N ALA A 158 -6.48 -12.10 10.27
CA ALA A 158 -5.68 -12.45 9.11
C ALA A 158 -4.92 -13.77 9.32
N GLN A 159 -4.67 -14.49 8.24
CA GLN A 159 -3.83 -15.69 8.25
C GLN A 159 -2.43 -15.39 7.73
N VAL A 160 -1.44 -15.96 8.41
CA VAL A 160 -0.02 -15.81 8.06
C VAL A 160 0.64 -17.19 8.08
N GLN A 161 1.52 -17.45 7.13
CA GLN A 161 2.34 -18.66 7.14
C GLN A 161 3.51 -18.47 8.11
N VAL A 162 3.61 -19.35 9.09
CA VAL A 162 4.59 -19.24 10.19
C VAL A 162 5.41 -20.53 10.32
N PRO A 163 6.62 -20.46 10.91
CA PRO A 163 7.38 -21.67 11.25
C PRO A 163 6.60 -22.58 12.20
N LEU A 164 6.91 -23.88 12.16
CA LEU A 164 6.20 -24.88 12.95
C LEU A 164 6.29 -24.68 14.47
N PHE A 165 7.32 -23.96 14.95
CA PHE A 165 7.51 -23.72 16.40
C PHE A 165 6.58 -22.64 16.96
N VAL A 166 5.91 -21.86 16.13
CA VAL A 166 5.00 -20.80 16.58
C VAL A 166 3.77 -21.39 17.25
N LYS A 167 3.39 -20.82 18.38
CA LYS A 167 2.27 -21.27 19.21
C LYS A 167 1.25 -20.16 19.39
N GLN A 168 0.02 -20.55 19.75
CA GLN A 168 -0.99 -19.60 20.19
C GLN A 168 -0.47 -18.77 21.37
N GLY A 169 -0.68 -17.44 21.30
CA GLY A 169 -0.19 -16.49 22.29
C GLY A 169 1.15 -15.86 21.92
N ASP A 170 1.87 -16.41 20.95
CA ASP A 170 3.12 -15.80 20.45
C ASP A 170 2.81 -14.49 19.73
N LYS A 171 3.68 -13.51 19.92
CA LYS A 171 3.60 -12.24 19.21
C LYS A 171 4.56 -12.25 18.03
N LEU A 172 4.04 -11.92 16.86
CA LEU A 172 4.78 -12.01 15.58
C LEU A 172 4.99 -10.63 14.98
N LYS A 173 6.17 -10.40 14.43
CA LYS A 173 6.45 -9.27 13.56
C LYS A 173 6.15 -9.67 12.12
N ILE A 174 5.31 -8.88 11.46
CA ILE A 174 4.80 -9.15 10.11
C ILE A 174 5.09 -7.96 9.21
N ASP A 175 5.54 -8.22 7.99
CA ASP A 175 5.63 -7.21 6.93
C ASP A 175 4.24 -7.05 6.30
N THR A 176 3.64 -5.86 6.43
CA THR A 176 2.28 -5.59 5.94
C THR A 176 2.19 -5.54 4.42
N ARG A 177 3.30 -5.28 3.73
CA ARG A 177 3.33 -5.21 2.26
C ARG A 177 3.19 -6.59 1.62
N THR A 178 3.77 -7.61 2.24
CA THR A 178 3.79 -8.98 1.72
C THR A 178 2.91 -9.94 2.52
N GLY A 179 2.57 -9.59 3.76
CA GLY A 179 1.88 -10.46 4.69
C GLY A 179 2.78 -11.56 5.27
N GLU A 180 4.09 -11.42 5.15
CA GLU A 180 5.05 -12.44 5.58
C GLU A 180 5.47 -12.28 7.04
N TYR A 181 5.59 -13.41 7.72
CA TYR A 181 6.22 -13.52 9.02
C TYR A 181 7.71 -13.16 8.91
N LEU A 182 8.18 -12.32 9.80
CA LEU A 182 9.60 -11.93 9.89
C LEU A 182 10.29 -12.55 11.13
N SER A 183 9.68 -12.40 12.28
CA SER A 183 10.25 -12.91 13.53
C SER A 183 9.19 -13.05 14.62
N ARG A 184 9.51 -13.81 15.64
CA ARG A 184 8.77 -13.83 16.90
C ARG A 184 9.36 -12.76 17.82
N VAL A 185 8.49 -11.98 18.45
CA VAL A 185 8.86 -10.89 19.35
C VAL A 185 8.90 -11.36 20.80
#